data_1713cd4850e3a6f6d7650ca3f4d0bc78
#
_entry.id   1713cd4850e3a6f6d7650ca3f4d0bc78
#
_cell.length_a   1.000
_cell.length_b   1.000
_cell.length_c   1.000
_cell.angle_alpha   90.00
_cell.angle_beta   90.00
_cell.angle_gamma   90.00
#
_symmetry.space_group_name_H-M   'P 1'
#
loop_
_entity.id
_entity.type
_entity.pdbx_description
1 polymer ?
#
loop_
_entity_poly.entity_id
_entity_poly.type
_entity_poly.pdbx_seq_one_letter_code
_entity_poly.pdbx_strand_id
1 'polypeptide(L)'
;MKIPATKYPVERFTLDNGLRVVLTPDRSAPVVGVAVVYDVGIRSEPEGRTGFAHLFEHLMFQGSENLEKLAHFRHVQGAGGSFNGSTHLDYTDYFEVLPAGALERALFLEADRMRGPRLTEENLRNQVDVVKEEIRVNVLNRPYGGFPWLKLPPVMFETFPNAHDGYGSFTDLESATVDDAAEFFRKYYASGNATLAVAGDFDVAATTKLIEHHFGDVPARPRPELPDFAEPGPSAERRESYVDRLAPLPAIAAGWRVPDPIAEFADYLPYVVLAEVLTDGDASRLVERLVQRDRLVTSIGGYIGFMGDEYQVRNPTALLLQAHMPPGGDAGKVLRVVDEELDRLATGGLAPGELARTQARMATHLLRDTDAVLGRALPMAVLELQRGRPELLNELPKLVGEVTEAQIVAAAAALRPEHRATVEVVPGVNQ
;
A
#
# COMPACT_ATOMS: atom_id res chain seq x y z
N MET A 1 2.77 -21.82 20.38
CA MET A 1 3.22 -20.69 21.27
C MET A 1 2.14 -19.63 21.21
N LYS A 2 1.69 -19.06 22.35
CA LYS A 2 0.73 -17.92 22.27
C LYS A 2 1.52 -16.65 21.96
N ILE A 3 1.20 -16.01 20.86
CA ILE A 3 1.75 -14.72 20.47
C ILE A 3 0.91 -13.64 21.14
N PRO A 4 1.49 -12.76 21.98
CA PRO A 4 0.72 -11.69 22.62
C PRO A 4 0.43 -10.55 21.63
N ALA A 5 -0.64 -9.79 21.90
CA ALA A 5 -0.83 -8.49 21.26
C ALA A 5 0.22 -7.49 21.78
N THR A 6 0.55 -6.50 20.97
CA THR A 6 1.29 -5.32 21.41
C THR A 6 0.41 -4.40 22.27
N LYS A 7 1.00 -3.41 22.93
CA LYS A 7 0.25 -2.54 23.86
C LYS A 7 0.65 -1.07 23.69
N TYR A 8 0.80 -0.63 22.46
CA TYR A 8 1.00 0.80 22.23
C TYR A 8 -0.27 1.56 22.65
N PRO A 9 -0.14 2.62 23.45
CA PRO A 9 -1.28 3.47 23.78
C PRO A 9 -1.92 4.04 22.53
N VAL A 10 -3.24 4.12 22.50
CA VAL A 10 -4.01 4.73 21.42
C VAL A 10 -5.03 5.68 22.01
N GLU A 11 -4.78 6.96 21.82
CA GLU A 11 -5.74 8.02 22.12
C GLU A 11 -6.32 8.55 20.83
N ARG A 12 -7.61 8.79 20.76
CA ARG A 12 -8.25 9.29 19.54
C ARG A 12 -9.35 10.29 19.81
N PHE A 13 -9.48 11.27 18.94
CA PHE A 13 -10.53 12.27 18.93
C PHE A 13 -10.76 12.81 17.52
N THR A 14 -11.82 13.59 17.36
CA THR A 14 -12.13 14.24 16.08
C THR A 14 -12.28 15.73 16.33
N LEU A 15 -11.66 16.56 15.51
CA LEU A 15 -11.84 18.01 15.55
C LEU A 15 -13.21 18.40 14.98
N ASP A 16 -13.69 19.60 15.29
CA ASP A 16 -14.98 20.13 14.81
C ASP A 16 -15.06 20.19 13.28
N ASN A 17 -13.91 20.33 12.59
CA ASN A 17 -13.82 20.31 11.13
C ASN A 17 -13.82 18.90 10.52
N GLY A 18 -13.95 17.85 11.34
CA GLY A 18 -14.03 16.46 10.91
C GLY A 18 -12.69 15.73 10.80
N LEU A 19 -11.54 16.39 11.04
CA LEU A 19 -10.24 15.73 11.04
C LEU A 19 -10.16 14.72 12.19
N ARG A 20 -9.90 13.46 11.86
CA ARG A 20 -9.66 12.39 12.84
C ARG A 20 -8.22 12.42 13.29
N VAL A 21 -7.99 12.21 14.57
CA VAL A 21 -6.67 12.24 15.19
C VAL A 21 -6.43 10.96 15.98
N VAL A 22 -5.24 10.38 15.78
CA VAL A 22 -4.74 9.22 16.52
C VAL A 22 -3.41 9.58 17.16
N LEU A 23 -3.29 9.42 18.47
CA LEU A 23 -2.07 9.70 19.23
C LEU A 23 -1.56 8.41 19.89
N THR A 24 -0.29 8.10 19.69
CA THR A 24 0.38 6.96 20.32
C THR A 24 1.67 7.40 21.00
N PRO A 25 1.60 7.88 22.27
CA PRO A 25 2.75 8.37 22.99
C PRO A 25 3.71 7.23 23.36
N ASP A 26 5.01 7.47 23.13
CA ASP A 26 6.08 6.55 23.48
C ASP A 26 7.37 7.34 23.73
N ARG A 27 7.82 7.39 24.98
CA ARG A 27 9.00 8.14 25.42
C ARG A 27 10.30 7.34 25.39
N SER A 28 10.33 6.23 24.69
CA SER A 28 11.52 5.35 24.58
C SER A 28 12.67 6.00 23.80
N ALA A 29 12.35 6.89 22.87
CA ALA A 29 13.33 7.64 22.08
C ALA A 29 12.84 9.09 21.85
N PRO A 30 13.74 10.11 21.81
CA PRO A 30 13.36 11.52 21.66
C PRO A 30 13.01 11.90 20.22
N VAL A 31 12.12 11.13 19.59
CA VAL A 31 11.67 11.29 18.19
C VAL A 31 10.15 11.23 18.10
N VAL A 32 9.59 11.86 17.10
CA VAL A 32 8.17 11.80 16.75
C VAL A 32 8.01 11.48 15.26
N GLY A 33 6.99 10.68 14.95
CA GLY A 33 6.48 10.50 13.60
C GLY A 33 5.12 11.15 13.50
N VAL A 34 4.92 11.96 12.47
CA VAL A 34 3.65 12.58 12.13
C VAL A 34 3.24 12.06 10.76
N ALA A 35 2.01 11.59 10.62
CA ALA A 35 1.48 11.11 9.35
C ALA A 35 0.09 11.69 9.12
N VAL A 36 -0.15 12.22 7.92
CA VAL A 36 -1.49 12.62 7.44
C VAL A 36 -1.86 11.74 6.27
N VAL A 37 -2.97 11.05 6.39
CA VAL A 37 -3.49 10.13 5.37
C VAL A 37 -4.81 10.64 4.86
N TYR A 38 -4.94 10.77 3.56
CA TYR A 38 -6.16 11.17 2.86
C TYR A 38 -6.81 9.96 2.18
N ASP A 39 -8.13 9.86 2.28
CA ASP A 39 -8.93 8.79 1.66
C ASP A 39 -9.13 9.06 0.16
N VAL A 40 -8.04 9.07 -0.55
CA VAL A 40 -7.93 9.24 -2.00
C VAL A 40 -6.69 8.53 -2.49
N GLY A 41 -6.84 7.66 -3.45
CA GLY A 41 -5.75 6.94 -4.09
C GLY A 41 -6.05 6.73 -5.57
N ILE A 42 -5.29 5.85 -6.20
CA ILE A 42 -5.42 5.52 -7.62
C ILE A 42 -6.88 5.19 -7.99
N ARG A 43 -7.56 4.37 -7.21
CA ARG A 43 -8.96 3.99 -7.48
C ARG A 43 -9.96 5.14 -7.46
N SER A 44 -9.61 6.28 -6.89
CA SER A 44 -10.46 7.47 -6.81
C SER A 44 -10.39 8.33 -8.07
N GLU A 45 -9.49 8.00 -8.99
CA GLU A 45 -9.29 8.76 -10.23
C GLU A 45 -10.46 8.57 -11.19
N PRO A 46 -11.01 9.65 -11.77
CA PRO A 46 -12.01 9.52 -12.80
C PRO A 46 -11.38 9.11 -14.13
N GLU A 47 -12.17 8.45 -14.98
CA GLU A 47 -11.76 8.12 -16.35
C GLU A 47 -11.35 9.37 -17.12
N GLY A 48 -10.24 9.31 -17.85
CA GLY A 48 -9.61 10.44 -18.53
C GLY A 48 -8.82 11.38 -17.63
N ARG A 49 -8.57 11.00 -16.38
CA ARG A 49 -7.75 11.71 -15.39
C ARG A 49 -6.84 10.73 -14.62
N THR A 50 -6.30 9.74 -15.32
CA THR A 50 -5.39 8.76 -14.71
C THR A 50 -4.06 9.40 -14.33
N GLY A 51 -3.50 8.99 -13.19
CA GLY A 51 -2.27 9.54 -12.61
C GLY A 51 -2.46 10.80 -11.78
N PHE A 52 -3.71 11.28 -11.59
CA PHE A 52 -3.99 12.49 -10.82
C PHE A 52 -3.68 12.34 -9.33
N ALA A 53 -3.92 11.18 -8.73
CA ALA A 53 -3.59 10.96 -7.32
C ALA A 53 -2.08 11.08 -7.10
N HIS A 54 -1.27 10.47 -7.97
CA HIS A 54 0.17 10.56 -7.92
C HIS A 54 0.70 11.97 -8.27
N LEU A 55 0.17 12.61 -9.32
CA LEU A 55 0.50 14.00 -9.64
C LEU A 55 0.21 14.92 -8.46
N PHE A 56 -0.89 14.66 -7.74
CA PHE A 56 -1.28 15.45 -6.59
C PHE A 56 -0.34 15.28 -5.40
N GLU A 57 0.18 14.07 -5.17
CA GLU A 57 1.25 13.83 -4.19
C GLU A 57 2.42 14.79 -4.44
N HIS A 58 2.87 14.92 -5.69
CA HIS A 58 3.95 15.84 -6.06
C HIS A 58 3.57 17.32 -5.86
N LEU A 59 2.35 17.71 -6.23
CA LEU A 59 1.88 19.10 -6.11
C LEU A 59 1.82 19.56 -4.66
N MET A 60 1.54 18.67 -3.72
CA MET A 60 1.49 18.97 -2.30
C MET A 60 2.85 19.37 -1.69
N PHE A 61 3.95 19.16 -2.40
CA PHE A 61 5.30 19.62 -1.99
C PHE A 61 5.74 20.92 -2.68
N GLN A 62 4.91 21.52 -3.53
CA GLN A 62 5.28 22.71 -4.31
C GLN A 62 4.99 24.05 -3.62
N GLY A 63 4.87 24.02 -2.29
CA GLY A 63 4.51 25.16 -1.46
C GLY A 63 3.04 25.10 -1.03
N SER A 64 2.69 25.90 -0.05
CA SER A 64 1.37 25.95 0.57
C SER A 64 0.96 27.40 0.84
N GLU A 65 -0.11 27.61 1.60
CA GLU A 65 -0.67 28.94 1.82
C GLU A 65 0.39 29.95 2.33
N ASN A 66 1.17 29.54 3.34
CA ASN A 66 2.16 30.40 3.98
C ASN A 66 3.63 30.03 3.61
N LEU A 67 3.82 28.97 2.85
CA LEU A 67 5.13 28.44 2.51
C LEU A 67 5.45 28.54 1.03
N GLU A 68 6.67 28.97 0.72
CA GLU A 68 7.18 28.95 -0.64
C GLU A 68 7.56 27.53 -1.08
N LYS A 69 7.69 27.36 -2.39
CA LYS A 69 8.23 26.11 -3.00
C LYS A 69 9.50 25.66 -2.29
N LEU A 70 9.60 24.37 -1.98
CA LEU A 70 10.71 23.75 -1.26
C LEU A 70 10.91 24.19 0.21
N ALA A 71 10.05 25.06 0.76
CA ALA A 71 10.17 25.47 2.15
C ALA A 71 9.92 24.30 3.11
N HIS A 72 8.96 23.42 2.80
CA HIS A 72 8.69 22.21 3.54
C HIS A 72 9.98 21.38 3.75
N PHE A 73 10.70 21.10 2.66
CA PHE A 73 12.00 20.41 2.67
C PHE A 73 13.00 21.05 3.63
N ARG A 74 13.19 22.37 3.49
CA ARG A 74 14.14 23.12 4.34
C ARG A 74 13.78 23.06 5.82
N HIS A 75 12.49 23.12 6.14
CA HIS A 75 12.02 23.10 7.52
C HIS A 75 12.19 21.74 8.18
N VAL A 76 11.89 20.65 7.47
CA VAL A 76 12.03 19.29 8.02
C VAL A 76 13.50 18.89 8.11
N GLN A 77 14.25 19.02 7.01
CA GLN A 77 15.68 18.65 7.00
C GLN A 77 16.52 19.56 7.91
N GLY A 78 16.20 20.85 7.97
CA GLY A 78 16.86 21.80 8.89
C GLY A 78 16.60 21.50 10.37
N ALA A 79 15.56 20.75 10.70
CA ALA A 79 15.30 20.22 12.04
C ALA A 79 15.98 18.86 12.30
N GLY A 80 16.67 18.30 11.32
CA GLY A 80 17.28 16.96 11.42
C GLY A 80 16.29 15.83 11.15
N GLY A 81 15.15 16.11 10.49
CA GLY A 81 14.11 15.15 10.17
C GLY A 81 14.20 14.62 8.74
N SER A 82 13.34 13.65 8.47
CA SER A 82 13.04 13.10 7.14
C SER A 82 11.53 13.16 6.88
N PHE A 83 11.15 13.15 5.63
CA PHE A 83 9.75 13.19 5.20
C PHE A 83 9.60 12.51 3.84
N ASN A 84 8.39 12.10 3.52
CA ASN A 84 8.01 11.65 2.19
C ASN A 84 6.48 11.74 2.01
N GLY A 85 6.01 11.36 0.83
CA GLY A 85 4.63 11.02 0.51
C GLY A 85 4.58 9.74 -0.30
N SER A 86 3.43 9.10 -0.33
CA SER A 86 3.18 7.90 -1.13
C SER A 86 1.73 7.86 -1.60
N THR A 87 1.53 7.42 -2.84
CA THR A 87 0.20 7.19 -3.40
C THR A 87 -0.04 5.69 -3.53
N HIS A 88 -1.12 5.23 -2.91
CA HIS A 88 -1.57 3.85 -2.92
C HIS A 88 -2.88 3.69 -3.69
N LEU A 89 -3.38 2.47 -3.79
CA LEU A 89 -4.67 2.21 -4.44
C LEU A 89 -5.81 2.98 -3.78
N ASP A 90 -5.84 3.02 -2.44
CA ASP A 90 -6.98 3.48 -1.65
C ASP A 90 -6.72 4.77 -0.87
N TYR A 91 -5.47 5.20 -0.73
CA TYR A 91 -5.10 6.38 0.05
C TYR A 91 -3.82 7.03 -0.47
N THR A 92 -3.62 8.27 -0.06
CA THR A 92 -2.35 9.00 -0.22
C THR A 92 -1.91 9.50 1.14
N ASP A 93 -0.65 9.30 1.47
CA ASP A 93 -0.08 9.71 2.74
C ASP A 93 1.05 10.70 2.59
N TYR A 94 1.26 11.47 3.66
CA TYR A 94 2.39 12.35 3.85
C TYR A 94 2.87 12.16 5.27
N PHE A 95 4.19 12.11 5.46
CA PHE A 95 4.74 11.90 6.79
C PHE A 95 6.06 12.61 7.02
N GLU A 96 6.33 12.91 8.27
CA GLU A 96 7.63 13.38 8.78
C GLU A 96 8.06 12.54 9.99
N VAL A 97 9.37 12.34 10.09
CA VAL A 97 10.03 11.85 11.31
C VAL A 97 11.03 12.90 11.77
N LEU A 98 10.86 13.39 12.98
CA LEU A 98 11.60 14.55 13.51
C LEU A 98 12.05 14.29 14.96
N PRO A 99 13.08 15.00 15.45
CA PRO A 99 13.31 15.11 16.89
C PRO A 99 12.07 15.64 17.61
N ALA A 100 11.77 15.12 18.80
CA ALA A 100 10.55 15.44 19.57
C ALA A 100 10.30 16.95 19.75
N GLY A 101 11.36 17.74 19.93
CA GLY A 101 11.28 19.22 20.05
C GLY A 101 10.82 19.94 18.77
N ALA A 102 10.69 19.24 17.64
CA ALA A 102 10.23 19.81 16.37
C ALA A 102 8.77 19.41 16.03
N LEU A 103 8.04 18.76 16.94
CA LEU A 103 6.67 18.31 16.71
C LEU A 103 5.75 19.44 16.23
N GLU A 104 5.76 20.60 16.91
CA GLU A 104 4.91 21.73 16.52
C GLU A 104 5.18 22.20 15.08
N ARG A 105 6.45 22.12 14.65
CA ARG A 105 6.82 22.45 13.26
C ARG A 105 6.16 21.49 12.26
N ALA A 106 6.19 20.19 12.53
CA ALA A 106 5.53 19.21 11.67
C ALA A 106 4.01 19.46 11.59
N LEU A 107 3.38 19.70 12.74
CA LEU A 107 1.94 20.00 12.81
C LEU A 107 1.58 21.28 12.01
N PHE A 108 2.41 22.33 12.11
CA PHE A 108 2.24 23.54 11.31
C PHE A 108 2.36 23.24 9.80
N LEU A 109 3.38 22.51 9.38
CA LEU A 109 3.64 22.19 7.97
C LEU A 109 2.48 21.41 7.36
N GLU A 110 1.99 20.40 8.06
CA GLU A 110 0.85 19.59 7.59
C GLU A 110 -0.46 20.38 7.57
N ALA A 111 -0.73 21.18 8.59
CA ALA A 111 -1.90 22.03 8.63
C ALA A 111 -1.90 23.09 7.51
N ASP A 112 -0.75 23.69 7.23
CA ASP A 112 -0.60 24.70 6.17
C ASP A 112 -0.82 24.07 4.78
N ARG A 113 -0.30 22.86 4.56
CA ARG A 113 -0.53 22.10 3.34
C ARG A 113 -2.01 21.70 3.19
N MET A 114 -2.69 21.31 4.27
CA MET A 114 -4.10 20.96 4.28
C MET A 114 -5.02 22.16 3.98
N ARG A 115 -4.61 23.41 4.36
CA ARG A 115 -5.34 24.63 3.99
C ARG A 115 -5.34 24.84 2.48
N GLY A 116 -4.18 24.71 1.84
CA GLY A 116 -4.07 24.83 0.39
C GLY A 116 -2.65 24.75 -0.13
N PRO A 117 -2.40 23.85 -1.08
CA PRO A 117 -1.16 23.86 -1.85
C PRO A 117 -1.13 25.05 -2.85
N ARG A 118 0.06 25.47 -3.24
CA ARG A 118 0.23 26.48 -4.29
C ARG A 118 0.02 25.89 -5.68
N LEU A 119 -1.23 25.85 -6.12
CA LEU A 119 -1.61 25.40 -7.45
C LEU A 119 -1.44 26.53 -8.45
N THR A 120 -0.34 26.52 -9.18
CA THR A 120 -0.05 27.46 -10.26
C THR A 120 0.23 26.70 -11.56
N GLU A 121 0.02 27.35 -12.71
CA GLU A 121 0.33 26.76 -14.02
C GLU A 121 1.79 26.29 -14.11
N GLU A 122 2.72 27.09 -13.56
CA GLU A 122 4.14 26.75 -13.53
C GLU A 122 4.41 25.47 -12.72
N ASN A 123 3.85 25.39 -11.49
CA ASN A 123 4.01 24.22 -10.64
C ASN A 123 3.38 22.98 -11.26
N LEU A 124 2.18 23.10 -11.82
CA LEU A 124 1.47 22.00 -12.46
C LEU A 124 2.28 21.45 -13.64
N ARG A 125 2.69 22.29 -14.58
CA ARG A 125 3.49 21.87 -15.74
C ARG A 125 4.82 21.22 -15.32
N ASN A 126 5.51 21.85 -14.37
CA ASN A 126 6.74 21.29 -13.84
C ASN A 126 6.54 19.89 -13.25
N GLN A 127 5.46 19.66 -12.47
CA GLN A 127 5.21 18.35 -11.87
C GLN A 127 4.70 17.33 -12.88
N VAL A 128 3.92 17.71 -13.87
CA VAL A 128 3.57 16.85 -15.00
C VAL A 128 4.84 16.33 -15.70
N ASP A 129 5.81 17.20 -15.97
CA ASP A 129 7.07 16.78 -16.59
C ASP A 129 7.90 15.86 -15.67
N VAL A 130 7.92 16.11 -14.35
CA VAL A 130 8.59 15.26 -13.35
C VAL A 130 7.94 13.87 -13.33
N VAL A 131 6.61 13.78 -13.22
CA VAL A 131 5.89 12.50 -13.20
C VAL A 131 6.10 11.72 -14.51
N LYS A 132 6.06 12.41 -15.65
CA LYS A 132 6.36 11.77 -16.96
C LYS A 132 7.78 11.21 -17.02
N GLU A 133 8.75 11.93 -16.45
CA GLU A 133 10.13 11.43 -16.39
C GLU A 133 10.25 10.24 -15.43
N GLU A 134 9.54 10.28 -14.32
CA GLU A 134 9.46 9.16 -13.40
C GLU A 134 8.85 7.91 -14.06
N ILE A 135 7.78 8.04 -14.82
CA ILE A 135 7.22 6.94 -15.62
C ILE A 135 8.27 6.39 -16.61
N ARG A 136 9.03 7.27 -17.27
CA ARG A 136 10.10 6.82 -18.18
C ARG A 136 11.15 6.01 -17.43
N VAL A 137 11.62 6.50 -16.30
CA VAL A 137 12.69 5.85 -15.52
C VAL A 137 12.23 4.57 -14.85
N ASN A 138 11.06 4.60 -14.19
CA ASN A 138 10.61 3.50 -13.33
C ASN A 138 9.79 2.43 -14.06
N VAL A 139 9.19 2.78 -15.22
CA VAL A 139 8.34 1.86 -15.97
C VAL A 139 8.90 1.58 -17.36
N LEU A 140 9.12 2.62 -18.18
CA LEU A 140 9.40 2.42 -19.61
C LEU A 140 10.85 2.00 -19.90
N ASN A 141 11.82 2.52 -19.13
CA ASN A 141 13.26 2.30 -19.34
C ASN A 141 13.88 1.36 -18.30
N ARG A 142 13.07 0.58 -17.60
CA ARG A 142 13.51 -0.36 -16.59
C ARG A 142 13.06 -1.78 -16.93
N PRO A 143 13.93 -2.81 -16.82
CA PRO A 143 13.51 -4.20 -16.92
C PRO A 143 12.35 -4.49 -15.94
N TYR A 144 11.34 -5.18 -16.42
CA TYR A 144 10.13 -5.49 -15.65
C TYR A 144 9.36 -4.26 -15.12
N GLY A 145 9.49 -3.11 -15.80
CA GLY A 145 8.83 -1.89 -15.36
C GLY A 145 7.31 -2.02 -15.27
N GLY A 146 6.76 -1.76 -14.08
CA GLY A 146 5.33 -1.94 -13.80
C GLY A 146 4.87 -3.40 -13.64
N PHE A 147 5.75 -4.39 -13.71
CA PHE A 147 5.40 -5.78 -13.44
C PHE A 147 5.60 -6.13 -11.95
N PRO A 148 4.63 -6.80 -11.32
CA PRO A 148 3.29 -7.16 -11.84
C PRO A 148 2.22 -6.08 -11.60
N TRP A 149 2.48 -5.08 -10.76
CA TRP A 149 1.52 -4.16 -10.13
C TRP A 149 0.75 -3.24 -11.09
N LEU A 150 1.28 -2.93 -12.29
CA LEU A 150 0.55 -2.25 -13.36
C LEU A 150 0.02 -3.21 -14.43
N LYS A 151 0.65 -4.38 -14.59
CA LYS A 151 0.35 -5.28 -15.70
C LYS A 151 -0.71 -6.33 -15.36
N LEU A 152 -0.80 -6.73 -14.09
CA LEU A 152 -1.76 -7.76 -13.67
C LEU A 152 -3.17 -7.21 -13.39
N PRO A 153 -3.36 -5.99 -12.81
CA PRO A 153 -4.71 -5.46 -12.55
C PRO A 153 -5.63 -5.44 -13.76
N PRO A 154 -5.26 -4.95 -14.96
CA PRO A 154 -6.15 -4.94 -16.12
C PRO A 154 -6.50 -6.34 -16.65
N VAL A 155 -5.72 -7.36 -16.31
CA VAL A 155 -6.05 -8.76 -16.64
C VAL A 155 -7.01 -9.35 -15.61
N MET A 156 -6.88 -8.93 -14.35
CA MET A 156 -7.67 -9.46 -13.24
C MET A 156 -9.03 -8.80 -13.09
N PHE A 157 -9.11 -7.49 -13.32
CA PHE A 157 -10.28 -6.67 -13.06
C PHE A 157 -10.93 -6.16 -14.34
N GLU A 158 -12.24 -5.90 -14.27
CA GLU A 158 -13.04 -5.41 -15.40
C GLU A 158 -13.44 -3.96 -15.23
N THR A 159 -13.56 -3.50 -13.98
CA THR A 159 -14.01 -2.14 -13.70
C THR A 159 -12.86 -1.15 -13.75
N PHE A 160 -13.12 0.04 -14.28
CA PHE A 160 -12.09 1.06 -14.44
C PHE A 160 -11.33 1.37 -13.13
N PRO A 161 -11.98 1.58 -11.97
CA PRO A 161 -11.26 1.91 -10.73
C PRO A 161 -10.20 0.87 -10.34
N ASN A 162 -10.46 -0.40 -10.63
CA ASN A 162 -9.59 -1.49 -10.21
C ASN A 162 -8.54 -1.89 -11.26
N ALA A 163 -8.76 -1.55 -12.54
CA ALA A 163 -7.97 -2.01 -13.67
C ALA A 163 -6.99 -0.98 -14.23
N HIS A 164 -7.22 0.33 -14.00
CA HIS A 164 -6.40 1.36 -14.65
C HIS A 164 -5.01 1.52 -14.04
N ASP A 165 -4.11 2.11 -14.82
CA ASP A 165 -2.71 2.37 -14.45
C ASP A 165 -2.60 3.57 -13.51
N GLY A 166 -2.08 3.36 -12.32
CA GLY A 166 -1.94 4.40 -11.29
C GLY A 166 -0.86 5.45 -11.57
N TYR A 167 0.08 5.20 -12.47
CA TYR A 167 0.96 6.27 -12.96
C TYR A 167 0.27 7.20 -13.94
N GLY A 168 -0.78 6.71 -14.60
CA GLY A 168 -1.56 7.45 -15.58
C GLY A 168 -0.94 7.51 -16.98
N SER A 169 -1.78 7.88 -17.93
CA SER A 169 -1.35 8.11 -19.30
C SER A 169 -0.69 9.48 -19.47
N PHE A 170 0.27 9.61 -20.38
CA PHE A 170 0.85 10.92 -20.72
C PHE A 170 -0.22 11.88 -21.25
N THR A 171 -1.22 11.37 -21.97
CA THR A 171 -2.32 12.17 -22.50
C THR A 171 -3.15 12.78 -21.36
N ASP A 172 -3.51 12.00 -20.35
CA ASP A 172 -4.28 12.47 -19.20
C ASP A 172 -3.48 13.49 -18.40
N LEU A 173 -2.20 13.19 -18.11
CA LEU A 173 -1.32 14.09 -17.39
C LEU A 173 -1.11 15.43 -18.12
N GLU A 174 -0.89 15.41 -19.45
CA GLU A 174 -0.70 16.62 -20.26
C GLU A 174 -1.98 17.45 -20.40
N SER A 175 -3.15 16.82 -20.28
CA SER A 175 -4.44 17.51 -20.32
C SER A 175 -4.84 18.19 -19.01
N ALA A 176 -4.08 17.93 -17.92
CA ALA A 176 -4.36 18.47 -16.60
C ALA A 176 -4.33 20.01 -16.58
N THR A 177 -5.32 20.61 -15.96
CA THR A 177 -5.42 22.07 -15.76
C THR A 177 -5.33 22.42 -14.28
N VAL A 178 -5.04 23.69 -13.97
CA VAL A 178 -5.05 24.19 -12.59
C VAL A 178 -6.45 24.06 -11.98
N ASP A 179 -7.50 24.24 -12.77
CA ASP A 179 -8.89 24.10 -12.31
C ASP A 179 -9.19 22.64 -11.94
N ASP A 180 -8.75 21.66 -12.74
CA ASP A 180 -8.86 20.23 -12.43
C ASP A 180 -8.13 19.91 -11.09
N ALA A 181 -6.91 20.43 -10.93
CA ALA A 181 -6.15 20.27 -9.71
C ALA A 181 -6.85 20.91 -8.50
N ALA A 182 -7.40 22.10 -8.65
CA ALA A 182 -8.14 22.78 -7.59
C ALA A 182 -9.43 22.04 -7.22
N GLU A 183 -10.13 21.44 -8.19
CA GLU A 183 -11.31 20.61 -7.95
C GLU A 183 -10.94 19.34 -7.21
N PHE A 184 -9.88 18.63 -7.63
CA PHE A 184 -9.38 17.43 -7.00
C PHE A 184 -8.98 17.69 -5.53
N PHE A 185 -8.27 18.80 -5.27
CA PHE A 185 -7.95 19.23 -3.92
C PHE A 185 -9.21 19.48 -3.08
N ARG A 186 -10.14 20.28 -3.58
CA ARG A 186 -11.38 20.58 -2.84
C ARG A 186 -12.20 19.33 -2.51
N LYS A 187 -12.20 18.36 -3.39
CA LYS A 187 -12.96 17.13 -3.24
C LYS A 187 -12.31 16.17 -2.25
N TYR A 188 -11.03 15.91 -2.38
CA TYR A 188 -10.38 14.80 -1.70
C TYR A 188 -9.47 15.20 -0.55
N TYR A 189 -8.82 16.37 -0.61
CA TYR A 189 -7.90 16.84 0.43
C TYR A 189 -8.63 17.67 1.49
N ALA A 190 -9.71 17.09 1.98
CA ALA A 190 -10.59 17.69 2.98
C ALA A 190 -10.25 17.17 4.38
N SER A 191 -10.41 18.01 5.40
CA SER A 191 -10.21 17.62 6.81
C SER A 191 -11.06 16.41 7.20
N GLY A 192 -12.35 16.36 6.79
CA GLY A 192 -13.25 15.23 7.01
C GLY A 192 -12.87 13.95 6.28
N ASN A 193 -11.99 14.05 5.27
CA ASN A 193 -11.47 12.92 4.48
C ASN A 193 -10.07 12.49 4.90
N ALA A 194 -9.56 13.01 6.02
CA ALA A 194 -8.19 12.78 6.47
C ALA A 194 -8.13 12.19 7.87
N THR A 195 -6.98 11.58 8.16
CA THR A 195 -6.58 11.16 9.51
C THR A 195 -5.17 11.66 9.76
N LEU A 196 -4.96 12.36 10.88
CA LEU A 196 -3.66 12.73 11.41
C LEU A 196 -3.27 11.72 12.48
N ALA A 197 -2.08 11.14 12.39
CA ALA A 197 -1.52 10.33 13.47
C ALA A 197 -0.18 10.88 13.95
N VAL A 198 0.04 10.83 15.26
CA VAL A 198 1.31 11.21 15.91
C VAL A 198 1.77 10.05 16.80
N ALA A 199 3.01 9.58 16.57
CA ALA A 199 3.65 8.55 17.39
C ALA A 199 4.98 9.06 17.96
N GLY A 200 5.34 8.71 19.19
CA GLY A 200 6.65 8.99 19.75
C GLY A 200 6.64 9.81 21.03
N ASP A 201 7.69 10.58 21.26
CA ASP A 201 7.92 11.29 22.52
C ASP A 201 7.20 12.64 22.54
N PHE A 202 6.00 12.65 23.13
CA PHE A 202 5.22 13.85 23.34
C PHE A 202 4.30 13.72 24.57
N ASP A 203 3.77 14.86 25.03
CA ASP A 203 2.70 14.93 26.01
C ASP A 203 1.35 15.04 25.29
N VAL A 204 0.41 14.13 25.62
CA VAL A 204 -0.89 14.05 24.94
C VAL A 204 -1.67 15.36 25.07
N ALA A 205 -1.77 15.94 26.27
CA ALA A 205 -2.57 17.14 26.49
C ALA A 205 -1.98 18.37 25.78
N ALA A 206 -0.65 18.52 25.78
CA ALA A 206 0.04 19.57 25.06
C ALA A 206 -0.11 19.41 23.54
N THR A 207 0.07 18.19 23.04
CA THR A 207 -0.07 17.89 21.61
C THR A 207 -1.50 18.08 21.10
N THR A 208 -2.51 17.71 21.88
CA THR A 208 -3.91 17.98 21.54
C THR A 208 -4.15 19.47 21.33
N LYS A 209 -3.64 20.33 22.23
CA LYS A 209 -3.76 21.80 22.08
C LYS A 209 -3.02 22.34 20.86
N LEU A 210 -1.84 21.80 20.52
CA LEU A 210 -1.13 22.16 19.30
C LEU A 210 -1.91 21.76 18.05
N ILE A 211 -2.51 20.58 18.05
CA ILE A 211 -3.37 20.10 16.93
C ILE A 211 -4.61 20.99 16.81
N GLU A 212 -5.30 21.29 17.89
CA GLU A 212 -6.42 22.22 17.89
C GLU A 212 -6.03 23.61 17.36
N HIS A 213 -4.84 24.11 17.78
CA HIS A 213 -4.32 25.40 17.34
C HIS A 213 -4.02 25.44 15.84
N HIS A 214 -3.32 24.42 15.31
CA HIS A 214 -2.87 24.43 13.92
C HIS A 214 -3.92 23.93 12.92
N PHE A 215 -4.76 22.99 13.29
CA PHE A 215 -5.74 22.37 12.40
C PHE A 215 -7.17 22.86 12.62
N GLY A 216 -7.47 23.51 13.75
CA GLY A 216 -8.85 23.87 14.12
C GLY A 216 -9.53 24.86 13.18
N ASP A 217 -8.75 25.73 12.51
CA ASP A 217 -9.25 26.71 11.52
C ASP A 217 -9.18 26.19 10.07
N VAL A 218 -8.65 24.97 9.84
CA VAL A 218 -8.73 24.34 8.51
C VAL A 218 -10.20 24.19 8.12
N PRO A 219 -10.62 24.65 6.93
CA PRO A 219 -12.03 24.62 6.54
C PRO A 219 -12.64 23.22 6.62
N ALA A 220 -13.76 23.11 7.32
CA ALA A 220 -14.52 21.87 7.37
C ALA A 220 -15.05 21.53 5.97
N ARG A 221 -14.70 20.34 5.49
CA ARG A 221 -15.22 19.78 4.24
C ARG A 221 -15.63 18.33 4.50
N PRO A 222 -16.79 17.91 4.00
CA PRO A 222 -17.25 16.53 4.21
C PRO A 222 -16.37 15.54 3.48
N ARG A 223 -16.35 14.32 3.97
CA ARG A 223 -15.76 13.18 3.25
C ARG A 223 -16.53 12.96 1.95
N PRO A 224 -15.85 12.88 0.80
CA PRO A 224 -16.50 12.59 -0.48
C PRO A 224 -17.04 11.16 -0.51
N GLU A 225 -18.03 10.92 -1.34
CA GLU A 225 -18.46 9.58 -1.69
C GLU A 225 -17.34 8.89 -2.49
N LEU A 226 -16.96 7.69 -2.07
CA LEU A 226 -15.98 6.89 -2.79
C LEU A 226 -16.64 6.31 -4.06
N PRO A 227 -15.87 6.08 -5.13
CA PRO A 227 -16.34 5.31 -6.27
C PRO A 227 -16.80 3.91 -5.84
N ASP A 228 -17.68 3.31 -6.65
CA ASP A 228 -18.03 1.91 -6.48
C ASP A 228 -16.85 1.03 -6.97
N PHE A 229 -16.26 0.30 -6.06
CA PHE A 229 -15.17 -0.63 -6.32
C PHE A 229 -15.66 -2.07 -6.57
N ALA A 230 -16.98 -2.30 -6.63
CA ALA A 230 -17.51 -3.62 -6.85
C ALA A 230 -16.96 -4.21 -8.17
N GLU A 231 -16.59 -5.49 -8.11
CA GLU A 231 -15.94 -6.18 -9.21
C GLU A 231 -16.65 -7.52 -9.46
N PRO A 232 -17.01 -7.86 -10.71
CA PRO A 232 -17.56 -9.17 -11.02
C PRO A 232 -16.67 -10.31 -10.55
N GLY A 233 -17.26 -11.40 -10.09
CA GLY A 233 -16.51 -12.60 -9.73
C GLY A 233 -15.75 -13.15 -10.96
N PRO A 234 -14.55 -13.74 -10.77
CA PRO A 234 -13.84 -14.38 -11.88
C PRO A 234 -14.65 -15.56 -12.41
N SER A 235 -14.86 -15.59 -13.72
CA SER A 235 -15.64 -16.64 -14.40
C SER A 235 -14.76 -17.69 -15.09
N ALA A 236 -13.51 -17.38 -15.36
CA ALA A 236 -12.52 -18.25 -15.97
C ALA A 236 -11.11 -17.72 -15.70
N GLU A 237 -10.11 -18.58 -15.90
CA GLU A 237 -8.71 -18.17 -15.91
C GLU A 237 -8.47 -17.14 -17.03
N ARG A 238 -7.76 -16.05 -16.68
CA ARG A 238 -7.35 -15.02 -17.61
C ARG A 238 -5.84 -15.02 -17.75
N ARG A 239 -5.34 -14.95 -18.99
CA ARG A 239 -3.92 -15.01 -19.29
C ARG A 239 -3.53 -13.96 -20.31
N GLU A 240 -2.50 -13.19 -19.99
CA GLU A 240 -1.86 -12.29 -20.95
C GLU A 240 -0.34 -12.49 -20.95
N SER A 241 0.30 -12.08 -22.04
CA SER A 241 1.75 -12.01 -22.14
C SER A 241 2.16 -10.75 -22.88
N TYR A 242 3.31 -10.21 -22.53
CA TYR A 242 3.90 -9.09 -23.26
C TYR A 242 5.40 -9.24 -23.40
N VAL A 243 5.94 -8.62 -24.45
CA VAL A 243 7.38 -8.59 -24.69
C VAL A 243 7.99 -7.40 -23.98
N ASP A 244 8.90 -7.67 -23.04
CA ASP A 244 9.76 -6.65 -22.44
C ASP A 244 11.16 -6.77 -23.04
N ARG A 245 11.54 -5.76 -23.84
CA ARG A 245 12.84 -5.73 -24.52
C ARG A 245 14.03 -5.54 -23.58
N LEU A 246 13.78 -5.07 -22.37
CA LEU A 246 14.80 -4.82 -21.35
C LEU A 246 14.93 -5.99 -20.38
N ALA A 247 13.91 -6.84 -20.27
CA ALA A 247 13.93 -7.98 -19.34
C ALA A 247 15.00 -9.00 -19.75
N PRO A 248 15.96 -9.32 -18.87
CA PRO A 248 16.98 -10.33 -19.16
C PRO A 248 16.47 -11.76 -19.08
N LEU A 249 15.39 -12.00 -18.34
CA LEU A 249 14.82 -13.32 -18.06
C LEU A 249 13.29 -13.29 -18.23
N PRO A 250 12.66 -14.41 -18.58
CA PRO A 250 11.20 -14.52 -18.52
C PRO A 250 10.72 -14.46 -17.07
N ALA A 251 9.53 -13.88 -16.87
CA ALA A 251 8.88 -13.81 -15.58
C ALA A 251 7.40 -14.13 -15.70
N ILE A 252 6.78 -14.57 -14.61
CA ILE A 252 5.35 -14.84 -14.51
C ILE A 252 4.81 -14.25 -13.22
N ALA A 253 3.66 -13.60 -13.28
CA ALA A 253 2.84 -13.27 -12.13
C ALA A 253 1.50 -13.97 -12.22
N ALA A 254 1.01 -14.45 -11.09
CA ALA A 254 -0.30 -15.05 -10.94
C ALA A 254 -1.01 -14.42 -9.75
N GLY A 255 -2.30 -14.16 -9.87
CA GLY A 255 -3.08 -13.55 -8.80
C GLY A 255 -4.45 -14.18 -8.68
N TRP A 256 -4.93 -14.28 -7.44
CA TRP A 256 -6.28 -14.74 -7.08
C TRP A 256 -6.92 -13.72 -6.16
N ARG A 257 -8.16 -13.36 -6.45
CA ARG A 257 -8.93 -12.51 -5.54
C ARG A 257 -9.12 -13.23 -4.20
N VAL A 258 -9.06 -12.44 -3.13
CA VAL A 258 -9.23 -12.92 -1.75
C VAL A 258 -10.46 -12.28 -1.12
N PRO A 259 -10.97 -12.79 0.02
CA PRO A 259 -12.08 -12.18 0.75
C PRO A 259 -11.84 -10.70 1.07
N ASP A 260 -12.93 -9.97 1.36
CA ASP A 260 -12.86 -8.56 1.71
C ASP A 260 -11.99 -8.34 2.97
N PRO A 261 -10.87 -7.59 2.87
CA PRO A 261 -9.94 -7.39 3.97
C PRO A 261 -10.55 -6.58 5.13
N ILE A 262 -11.70 -5.93 4.95
CA ILE A 262 -12.38 -5.16 5.99
C ILE A 262 -13.62 -5.88 6.50
N ALA A 263 -14.54 -6.20 5.60
CA ALA A 263 -15.82 -6.81 5.97
C ALA A 263 -15.69 -8.30 6.37
N GLU A 264 -14.73 -9.01 5.77
CA GLU A 264 -14.51 -10.46 5.96
C GLU A 264 -13.11 -10.74 6.52
N PHE A 265 -12.62 -9.89 7.44
CA PHE A 265 -11.23 -9.93 7.92
C PHE A 265 -10.81 -11.29 8.49
N ALA A 266 -11.73 -12.00 9.17
CA ALA A 266 -11.46 -13.33 9.73
C ALA A 266 -11.22 -14.39 8.65
N ASP A 267 -11.88 -14.26 7.50
CA ASP A 267 -11.72 -15.15 6.34
C ASP A 267 -10.57 -14.70 5.44
N TYR A 268 -10.23 -13.41 5.45
CA TYR A 268 -9.12 -12.82 4.73
C TYR A 268 -7.75 -13.16 5.33
N LEU A 269 -7.60 -13.07 6.65
CA LEU A 269 -6.32 -13.23 7.35
C LEU A 269 -5.61 -14.57 7.06
N PRO A 270 -6.32 -15.70 6.89
CA PRO A 270 -5.71 -16.95 6.44
C PRO A 270 -4.97 -16.86 5.10
N TYR A 271 -5.40 -16.00 4.17
CA TYR A 271 -4.69 -15.80 2.90
C TYR A 271 -3.40 -15.03 3.07
N VAL A 272 -3.35 -14.07 4.00
CA VAL A 272 -2.11 -13.37 4.38
C VAL A 272 -1.09 -14.38 4.92
N VAL A 273 -1.51 -15.25 5.85
CA VAL A 273 -0.64 -16.32 6.39
C VAL A 273 -0.26 -17.35 5.34
N LEU A 274 -1.18 -17.69 4.41
CA LEU A 274 -0.91 -18.61 3.30
C LEU A 274 0.17 -18.06 2.35
N ALA A 275 0.16 -16.77 2.03
CA ALA A 275 1.19 -16.17 1.20
C ALA A 275 2.60 -16.39 1.79
N GLU A 276 2.72 -16.21 3.10
CA GLU A 276 3.97 -16.46 3.86
C GLU A 276 4.37 -17.94 3.90
N VAL A 277 3.41 -18.86 4.10
CA VAL A 277 3.65 -20.31 4.03
C VAL A 277 4.19 -20.70 2.66
N LEU A 278 3.67 -20.08 1.61
CA LEU A 278 4.06 -20.40 0.24
C LEU A 278 5.44 -19.87 -0.13
N THR A 279 5.81 -18.66 0.31
CA THR A 279 6.95 -17.96 -0.29
C THR A 279 7.91 -17.30 0.69
N ASP A 280 7.60 -17.16 1.99
CA ASP A 280 8.49 -16.47 2.92
C ASP A 280 9.61 -17.34 3.45
N GLY A 281 10.82 -17.03 3.00
CA GLY A 281 12.08 -17.67 3.38
C GLY A 281 12.38 -19.00 2.69
N ASP A 282 13.61 -19.44 2.85
CA ASP A 282 14.18 -20.60 2.12
C ASP A 282 13.46 -21.92 2.35
N ALA A 283 12.77 -22.07 3.49
CA ALA A 283 12.01 -23.26 3.83
C ALA A 283 10.51 -23.16 3.52
N SER A 284 10.09 -22.13 2.76
CA SER A 284 8.73 -22.01 2.27
C SER A 284 8.48 -22.96 1.11
N ARG A 285 7.22 -23.37 0.93
CA ARG A 285 6.86 -24.47 0.03
C ARG A 285 7.28 -24.25 -1.42
N LEU A 286 6.98 -23.08 -1.95
CA LEU A 286 7.28 -22.77 -3.36
C LEU A 286 8.77 -22.45 -3.56
N VAL A 287 9.45 -21.86 -2.59
CA VAL A 287 10.91 -21.65 -2.68
C VAL A 287 11.64 -22.99 -2.67
N GLU A 288 11.31 -23.88 -1.73
CA GLU A 288 11.89 -25.23 -1.67
C GLU A 288 11.63 -25.99 -2.98
N ARG A 289 10.38 -25.99 -3.45
CA ARG A 289 9.97 -26.74 -4.64
C ARG A 289 10.52 -26.16 -5.93
N LEU A 290 10.25 -24.90 -6.19
CA LEU A 290 10.52 -24.27 -7.51
C LEU A 290 11.96 -23.77 -7.66
N VAL A 291 12.58 -23.25 -6.58
CA VAL A 291 13.94 -22.69 -6.63
C VAL A 291 14.97 -23.76 -6.33
N GLN A 292 14.82 -24.47 -5.19
CA GLN A 292 15.89 -25.34 -4.68
C GLN A 292 15.86 -26.71 -5.36
N ARG A 293 14.70 -27.37 -5.42
CA ARG A 293 14.58 -28.75 -5.91
C ARG A 293 14.46 -28.84 -7.42
N ASP A 294 13.41 -28.23 -7.99
CA ASP A 294 13.07 -28.39 -9.40
C ASP A 294 13.79 -27.39 -10.29
N ARG A 295 14.32 -26.29 -9.72
CA ARG A 295 15.07 -25.23 -10.39
C ARG A 295 14.36 -24.64 -11.61
N LEU A 296 13.04 -24.52 -11.52
CA LEU A 296 12.20 -23.96 -12.55
C LEU A 296 12.20 -22.43 -12.54
N VAL A 297 12.50 -21.83 -11.38
CA VAL A 297 12.61 -20.38 -11.22
C VAL A 297 13.92 -20.00 -10.52
N THR A 298 14.40 -18.80 -10.75
CA THR A 298 15.54 -18.21 -10.04
C THR A 298 15.12 -17.54 -8.74
N SER A 299 13.87 -17.07 -8.69
CA SER A 299 13.25 -16.48 -7.50
C SER A 299 11.73 -16.59 -7.59
N ILE A 300 11.08 -16.67 -6.44
CA ILE A 300 9.62 -16.55 -6.30
C ILE A 300 9.31 -15.77 -5.02
N GLY A 301 8.30 -14.92 -5.08
CA GLY A 301 7.72 -14.22 -3.95
C GLY A 301 6.20 -14.25 -4.02
N GLY A 302 5.57 -14.08 -2.86
CA GLY A 302 4.11 -13.98 -2.76
C GLY A 302 3.74 -12.93 -1.70
N TYR A 303 2.66 -12.22 -1.96
CA TYR A 303 2.18 -11.15 -1.08
C TYR A 303 0.71 -10.84 -1.38
N ILE A 304 0.09 -10.03 -0.54
CA ILE A 304 -1.27 -9.56 -0.77
C ILE A 304 -1.28 -8.08 -1.11
N GLY A 305 -2.14 -7.73 -2.08
CA GLY A 305 -2.26 -6.36 -2.59
C GLY A 305 -1.29 -6.05 -3.72
N PHE A 306 -1.55 -4.97 -4.47
CA PHE A 306 -0.75 -4.61 -5.63
C PHE A 306 0.34 -3.57 -5.30
N MET A 307 0.08 -2.68 -4.36
CA MET A 307 0.97 -1.57 -3.99
C MET A 307 0.96 -1.26 -2.49
N GLY A 308 0.08 -1.88 -1.73
CA GLY A 308 -0.10 -1.58 -0.33
C GLY A 308 0.27 -2.73 0.59
N ASP A 309 0.39 -2.40 1.84
CA ASP A 309 0.48 -3.36 2.93
C ASP A 309 -0.83 -4.17 3.02
N GLU A 310 -0.75 -5.45 3.30
CA GLU A 310 -1.89 -6.38 3.36
C GLU A 310 -2.97 -5.99 4.38
N TYR A 311 -2.63 -5.14 5.37
CA TYR A 311 -3.59 -4.65 6.37
C TYR A 311 -4.18 -3.29 6.02
N GLN A 312 -3.70 -2.62 4.97
CA GLN A 312 -4.02 -1.26 4.57
C GLN A 312 -4.68 -1.18 3.18
N VAL A 313 -5.37 -2.24 2.80
CA VAL A 313 -6.06 -2.36 1.50
C VAL A 313 -7.57 -2.53 1.68
N ARG A 314 -8.32 -2.17 0.66
CA ARG A 314 -9.77 -2.42 0.52
C ARG A 314 -10.04 -3.51 -0.52
N ASN A 315 -11.27 -4.02 -0.51
CA ASN A 315 -11.78 -4.91 -1.55
C ASN A 315 -12.03 -4.12 -2.87
N PRO A 316 -11.73 -4.71 -4.05
CA PRO A 316 -11.11 -5.99 -4.27
C PRO A 316 -9.58 -5.95 -4.10
N THR A 317 -9.04 -7.04 -3.58
CA THR A 317 -7.59 -7.26 -3.49
C THR A 317 -7.25 -8.71 -3.83
N ALA A 318 -5.98 -9.05 -3.94
CA ALA A 318 -5.54 -10.35 -4.42
C ALA A 318 -4.32 -10.87 -3.66
N LEU A 319 -4.23 -12.20 -3.54
CA LEU A 319 -2.96 -12.88 -3.30
C LEU A 319 -2.21 -12.98 -4.62
N LEU A 320 -0.98 -12.52 -4.63
CA LEU A 320 -0.10 -12.49 -5.78
C LEU A 320 1.09 -13.43 -5.59
N LEU A 321 1.47 -14.10 -6.66
CA LEU A 321 2.74 -14.81 -6.78
C LEU A 321 3.50 -14.22 -7.97
N GLN A 322 4.79 -13.96 -7.79
CA GLN A 322 5.68 -13.44 -8.83
C GLN A 322 6.94 -14.29 -8.89
N ALA A 323 7.32 -14.76 -10.07
CA ALA A 323 8.51 -15.58 -10.24
C ALA A 323 9.32 -15.16 -11.47
N HIS A 324 10.64 -15.25 -11.37
CA HIS A 324 11.56 -15.11 -12.49
C HIS A 324 12.11 -16.48 -12.88
N MET A 325 12.15 -16.76 -14.17
CA MET A 325 12.56 -18.07 -14.69
C MET A 325 13.97 -17.98 -15.32
N PRO A 326 14.72 -19.10 -15.39
CA PRO A 326 15.95 -19.13 -16.17
C PRO A 326 15.66 -18.93 -17.67
N PRO A 327 16.67 -18.66 -18.52
CA PRO A 327 16.49 -18.58 -19.96
C PRO A 327 15.80 -19.84 -20.52
N GLY A 328 14.76 -19.65 -21.33
CA GLY A 328 13.94 -20.75 -21.86
C GLY A 328 12.98 -21.39 -20.85
N GLY A 329 12.79 -20.77 -19.69
CA GLY A 329 11.84 -21.23 -18.69
C GLY A 329 10.40 -21.26 -19.23
N ASP A 330 9.60 -22.18 -18.70
CA ASP A 330 8.22 -22.46 -19.10
C ASP A 330 7.26 -22.04 -17.99
N ALA A 331 6.56 -20.93 -18.18
CA ALA A 331 5.56 -20.43 -17.25
C ALA A 331 4.45 -21.44 -16.92
N GLY A 332 4.05 -22.25 -17.92
CA GLY A 332 3.07 -23.30 -17.73
C GLY A 332 3.54 -24.42 -16.79
N LYS A 333 4.85 -24.72 -16.77
CA LYS A 333 5.44 -25.66 -15.80
C LYS A 333 5.42 -25.08 -14.40
N VAL A 334 5.79 -23.81 -14.26
CA VAL A 334 5.78 -23.11 -12.97
C VAL A 334 4.39 -23.12 -12.38
N LEU A 335 3.38 -22.73 -13.16
CA LEU A 335 1.98 -22.69 -12.71
C LEU A 335 1.45 -24.08 -12.32
N ARG A 336 1.78 -25.14 -13.08
CA ARG A 336 1.41 -26.52 -12.69
C ARG A 336 1.99 -26.93 -11.34
N VAL A 337 3.24 -26.57 -11.07
CA VAL A 337 3.85 -26.86 -9.76
C VAL A 337 3.22 -26.04 -8.64
N VAL A 338 2.83 -24.79 -8.90
CA VAL A 338 2.04 -24.00 -7.94
C VAL A 338 0.72 -24.70 -7.64
N ASP A 339 -0.02 -25.12 -8.68
CA ASP A 339 -1.29 -25.82 -8.52
C ASP A 339 -1.12 -27.13 -7.74
N GLU A 340 -0.06 -27.93 -8.04
CA GLU A 340 0.28 -29.14 -7.28
C GLU A 340 0.56 -28.87 -5.80
N GLU A 341 1.27 -27.78 -5.46
CA GLU A 341 1.56 -27.46 -4.06
C GLU A 341 0.32 -26.95 -3.31
N LEU A 342 -0.53 -26.17 -3.99
CA LEU A 342 -1.83 -25.76 -3.42
C LEU A 342 -2.74 -26.98 -3.18
N ASP A 343 -2.82 -27.92 -4.12
CA ASP A 343 -3.58 -29.16 -3.96
C ASP A 343 -3.02 -30.05 -2.85
N ARG A 344 -1.69 -30.14 -2.71
CA ARG A 344 -1.06 -30.88 -1.61
C ARG A 344 -1.39 -30.26 -0.27
N LEU A 345 -1.35 -28.92 -0.19
CA LEU A 345 -1.71 -28.21 1.03
C LEU A 345 -3.19 -28.41 1.36
N ALA A 346 -4.06 -28.31 0.36
CA ALA A 346 -5.49 -28.48 0.52
C ALA A 346 -5.90 -29.90 0.96
N THR A 347 -5.14 -30.92 0.57
CA THR A 347 -5.48 -32.34 0.86
C THR A 347 -4.66 -32.93 2.02
N GLY A 348 -3.42 -32.55 2.15
CA GLY A 348 -2.46 -33.11 3.11
C GLY A 348 -2.14 -32.23 4.31
N GLY A 349 -2.58 -30.96 4.31
CA GLY A 349 -2.33 -30.00 5.38
C GLY A 349 -0.88 -29.51 5.45
N LEU A 350 -0.53 -28.97 6.59
CA LEU A 350 0.79 -28.40 6.89
C LEU A 350 1.70 -29.46 7.55
N ALA A 351 2.99 -29.33 7.31
CA ALA A 351 3.97 -30.18 8.03
C ALA A 351 4.03 -29.80 9.53
N PRO A 352 4.40 -30.74 10.41
CA PRO A 352 4.52 -30.45 11.84
C PRO A 352 5.42 -29.23 12.12
N GLY A 353 4.87 -28.23 12.80
CA GLY A 353 5.57 -26.99 13.16
C GLY A 353 5.67 -25.93 12.05
N GLU A 354 5.22 -26.19 10.84
CA GLU A 354 5.27 -25.25 9.70
C GLU A 354 4.47 -23.99 10.01
N LEU A 355 3.19 -24.11 10.38
CA LEU A 355 2.35 -22.97 10.75
C LEU A 355 2.93 -22.15 11.91
N ALA A 356 3.38 -22.85 12.97
CA ALA A 356 3.92 -22.16 14.14
C ALA A 356 5.19 -21.36 13.82
N ARG A 357 6.03 -21.86 12.91
CA ARG A 357 7.22 -21.14 12.43
C ARG A 357 6.83 -19.90 11.63
N THR A 358 5.90 -20.02 10.69
CA THR A 358 5.42 -18.90 9.87
C THR A 358 4.79 -17.83 10.75
N GLN A 359 3.87 -18.19 11.64
CA GLN A 359 3.23 -17.25 12.57
C GLN A 359 4.25 -16.52 13.47
N ALA A 360 5.27 -17.21 13.96
CA ALA A 360 6.32 -16.59 14.77
C ALA A 360 7.16 -15.58 13.97
N ARG A 361 7.44 -15.86 12.70
CA ARG A 361 8.15 -14.93 11.81
C ARG A 361 7.29 -13.70 11.50
N MET A 362 6.05 -13.89 11.08
CA MET A 362 5.11 -12.79 10.83
C MET A 362 4.96 -11.88 12.05
N ALA A 363 4.76 -12.47 13.23
CA ALA A 363 4.69 -11.68 14.46
C ALA A 363 5.99 -10.91 14.75
N THR A 364 7.14 -11.50 14.42
CA THR A 364 8.44 -10.82 14.58
C THR A 364 8.59 -9.66 13.61
N HIS A 365 8.13 -9.80 12.37
CA HIS A 365 8.11 -8.72 11.37
C HIS A 365 7.20 -7.58 11.84
N LEU A 366 5.95 -7.87 12.20
CA LEU A 366 5.00 -6.88 12.74
C LEU A 366 5.56 -6.12 13.95
N LEU A 367 6.24 -6.81 14.86
CA LEU A 367 6.88 -6.18 16.02
C LEU A 367 8.05 -5.27 15.63
N ARG A 368 8.86 -5.67 14.66
CA ARG A 368 9.98 -4.84 14.16
C ARG A 368 9.50 -3.60 13.44
N ASP A 369 8.48 -3.76 12.59
CA ASP A 369 7.94 -2.65 11.80
C ASP A 369 7.31 -1.60 12.70
N THR A 370 6.63 -2.03 13.78
CA THR A 370 6.02 -1.13 14.76
C THR A 370 7.00 -0.57 15.81
N ASP A 371 8.25 -0.99 15.84
CA ASP A 371 9.28 -0.43 16.74
C ASP A 371 9.61 1.02 16.36
N ALA A 372 9.64 1.34 15.07
CA ALA A 372 9.82 2.72 14.59
C ALA A 372 8.55 3.57 14.79
N VAL A 373 8.72 4.86 15.09
CA VAL A 373 7.57 5.79 15.28
C VAL A 373 6.69 5.87 14.03
N LEU A 374 7.28 5.89 12.83
CA LEU A 374 6.53 5.91 11.58
C LEU A 374 5.79 4.60 11.33
N GLY A 375 6.40 3.45 11.67
CA GLY A 375 5.76 2.14 11.59
C GLY A 375 4.54 1.98 12.51
N ARG A 376 4.29 2.95 13.41
CA ARG A 376 3.06 3.07 14.20
C ARG A 376 2.14 4.16 13.67
N ALA A 377 2.67 5.36 13.42
CA ALA A 377 1.85 6.51 13.01
C ALA A 377 1.10 6.22 11.70
N LEU A 378 1.82 5.81 10.65
CA LEU A 378 1.21 5.63 9.34
C LEU A 378 0.18 4.48 9.30
N PRO A 379 0.47 3.24 9.75
CA PRO A 379 -0.55 2.19 9.76
C PRO A 379 -1.74 2.51 10.64
N MET A 380 -1.54 3.15 11.80
CA MET A 380 -2.67 3.55 12.66
C MET A 380 -3.55 4.61 12.00
N ALA A 381 -2.95 5.56 11.25
CA ALA A 381 -3.72 6.53 10.48
C ALA A 381 -4.57 5.86 9.40
N VAL A 382 -4.00 4.91 8.64
CA VAL A 382 -4.73 4.18 7.60
C VAL A 382 -5.82 3.29 8.19
N LEU A 383 -5.53 2.58 9.29
CA LEU A 383 -6.52 1.73 9.97
C LEU A 383 -7.67 2.56 10.57
N GLU A 384 -7.40 3.75 11.11
CA GLU A 384 -8.45 4.70 11.51
C GLU A 384 -9.25 5.16 10.30
N LEU A 385 -8.57 5.54 9.21
CA LEU A 385 -9.19 6.04 7.99
C LEU A 385 -10.14 5.04 7.36
N GLN A 386 -9.69 3.79 7.19
CA GLN A 386 -10.41 2.76 6.45
C GLN A 386 -11.37 1.96 7.32
N ARG A 387 -11.06 1.78 8.61
CA ARG A 387 -11.77 0.84 9.51
C ARG A 387 -12.30 1.47 10.78
N GLY A 388 -11.89 2.71 11.13
CA GLY A 388 -12.20 3.32 12.44
C GLY A 388 -11.61 2.52 13.61
N ARG A 389 -10.51 1.79 13.39
CA ARG A 389 -9.96 0.84 14.37
C ARG A 389 -8.43 0.84 14.34
N PRO A 390 -7.75 1.90 14.80
CA PRO A 390 -6.29 1.98 14.81
C PRO A 390 -5.66 0.95 15.75
N GLU A 391 -6.39 0.52 16.81
CA GLU A 391 -5.96 -0.51 17.77
C GLU A 391 -5.72 -1.87 17.11
N LEU A 392 -6.26 -2.13 15.92
CA LEU A 392 -6.02 -3.37 15.18
C LEU A 392 -4.53 -3.64 15.00
N LEU A 393 -3.70 -2.59 14.81
CA LEU A 393 -2.25 -2.75 14.72
C LEU A 393 -1.66 -3.51 15.92
N ASN A 394 -2.15 -3.23 17.13
CA ASN A 394 -1.73 -3.92 18.35
C ASN A 394 -2.18 -5.39 18.39
N GLU A 395 -3.27 -5.72 17.74
CA GLU A 395 -3.88 -7.03 17.77
C GLU A 395 -3.31 -7.98 16.69
N LEU A 396 -2.80 -7.44 15.58
CA LEU A 396 -2.33 -8.21 14.42
C LEU A 396 -1.40 -9.38 14.80
N PRO A 397 -0.36 -9.21 15.64
CA PRO A 397 0.51 -10.34 15.99
C PRO A 397 -0.26 -11.50 16.64
N LYS A 398 -1.21 -11.17 17.52
CA LYS A 398 -2.06 -12.19 18.18
C LYS A 398 -3.00 -12.84 17.16
N LEU A 399 -3.68 -12.05 16.32
CA LEU A 399 -4.64 -12.56 15.33
C LEU A 399 -3.99 -13.47 14.31
N VAL A 400 -2.79 -13.13 13.83
CA VAL A 400 -1.96 -14.01 12.99
C VAL A 400 -1.67 -15.33 13.71
N GLY A 401 -1.33 -15.26 15.01
CA GLY A 401 -1.06 -16.45 15.84
C GLY A 401 -2.30 -17.32 16.11
N GLU A 402 -3.50 -16.82 15.90
CA GLU A 402 -4.77 -17.52 16.08
C GLU A 402 -5.28 -18.21 14.80
N VAL A 403 -4.69 -17.91 13.63
CA VAL A 403 -5.03 -18.59 12.38
C VAL A 403 -4.74 -20.08 12.50
N THR A 404 -5.70 -20.90 12.13
CA THR A 404 -5.63 -22.36 12.26
C THR A 404 -5.20 -23.03 10.96
N GLU A 405 -4.66 -24.24 11.07
CA GLU A 405 -4.34 -25.07 9.90
C GLU A 405 -5.57 -25.30 9.00
N ALA A 406 -6.72 -25.56 9.59
CA ALA A 406 -7.96 -25.76 8.81
C ALA A 406 -8.33 -24.55 7.95
N GLN A 407 -8.09 -23.33 8.44
CA GLN A 407 -8.30 -22.10 7.67
C GLN A 407 -7.29 -21.95 6.52
N ILE A 408 -6.02 -22.30 6.77
CA ILE A 408 -4.99 -22.30 5.70
C ILE A 408 -5.31 -23.32 4.62
N VAL A 409 -5.73 -24.53 5.01
CA VAL A 409 -6.18 -25.58 4.08
C VAL A 409 -7.36 -25.11 3.23
N ALA A 410 -8.35 -24.48 3.86
CA ALA A 410 -9.50 -23.92 3.14
C ALA A 410 -9.11 -22.79 2.18
N ALA A 411 -8.22 -21.89 2.59
CA ALA A 411 -7.71 -20.81 1.75
C ALA A 411 -6.94 -21.36 0.53
N ALA A 412 -6.06 -22.36 0.73
CA ALA A 412 -5.35 -23.02 -0.36
C ALA A 412 -6.30 -23.72 -1.34
N ALA A 413 -7.34 -24.39 -0.83
CA ALA A 413 -8.36 -25.05 -1.64
C ALA A 413 -9.19 -24.08 -2.50
N ALA A 414 -9.28 -22.81 -2.12
CA ALA A 414 -10.00 -21.78 -2.87
C ALA A 414 -9.18 -21.15 -4.01
N LEU A 415 -7.85 -21.26 -3.98
CA LEU A 415 -6.96 -20.71 -5.01
C LEU A 415 -6.94 -21.62 -6.26
N ARG A 416 -8.04 -21.64 -6.98
CA ARG A 416 -8.21 -22.49 -8.17
C ARG A 416 -7.70 -21.85 -9.43
N PRO A 417 -7.20 -22.63 -10.41
CA PRO A 417 -6.76 -22.11 -11.71
C PRO A 417 -7.83 -21.29 -12.44
N GLU A 418 -9.10 -21.71 -12.38
CA GLU A 418 -10.22 -21.01 -13.02
C GLU A 418 -10.52 -19.62 -12.44
N HIS A 419 -9.99 -19.31 -11.24
CA HIS A 419 -10.14 -18.00 -10.59
C HIS A 419 -8.89 -17.13 -10.70
N ARG A 420 -7.90 -17.60 -11.46
CA ARG A 420 -6.57 -16.97 -11.58
C ARG A 420 -6.49 -16.00 -12.75
N ALA A 421 -5.79 -14.87 -12.52
CA ALA A 421 -5.26 -14.03 -13.59
C ALA A 421 -3.74 -14.19 -13.65
N THR A 422 -3.16 -14.22 -14.85
CA THR A 422 -1.70 -14.36 -15.05
C THR A 422 -1.20 -13.40 -16.11
N VAL A 423 0.02 -12.89 -15.88
CA VAL A 423 0.76 -12.10 -16.85
C VAL A 423 2.15 -12.68 -17.00
N GLU A 424 2.54 -13.00 -18.22
CA GLU A 424 3.87 -13.49 -18.55
C GLU A 424 4.71 -12.41 -19.22
N VAL A 425 5.93 -12.22 -18.74
CA VAL A 425 6.95 -11.39 -19.37
C VAL A 425 7.81 -12.25 -20.27
N VAL A 426 7.78 -11.96 -21.57
CA VAL A 426 8.64 -12.60 -22.57
C VAL A 426 9.83 -11.67 -22.85
N PRO A 427 11.07 -12.10 -22.63
CA PRO A 427 12.23 -11.30 -22.96
C PRO A 427 12.28 -10.94 -24.45
N GLY A 428 12.59 -9.69 -24.75
CA GLY A 428 12.86 -9.32 -26.14
C GLY A 428 14.09 -10.07 -26.66
N VAL A 429 14.00 -10.65 -27.84
CA VAL A 429 15.17 -11.24 -28.51
C VAL A 429 16.13 -10.09 -28.78
N ASN A 430 17.32 -10.13 -28.17
CA ASN A 430 18.41 -9.23 -28.54
C ASN A 430 18.72 -9.48 -30.02
N GLN A 431 18.30 -8.55 -30.89
CA GLN A 431 18.78 -8.48 -32.27
C GLN A 431 20.13 -7.83 -32.32
#